data_8714f7942f18969e7f460a6fff8a6525
#
_entry.id   8714f7942f18969e7f460a6fff8a6525
#
_cell.length_a   1.000
_cell.length_b   1.000
_cell.length_c   1.000
_cell.angle_alpha   90.00
_cell.angle_beta   90.00
_cell.angle_gamma   90.00
#
_symmetry.space_group_name_H-M   'P 1'
#
loop_
_entity.id
_entity.type
_entity.pdbx_description
1 polymer ?
#
loop_
_entity_poly.entity_id
_entity_poly.type
_entity_poly.pdbx_seq_one_letter_code
_entity_poly.pdbx_strand_id
1 'polypeptide(L)'
;MKIGSYTFKDGSIYNGQLYGSKPNGHGKTTWPSGDTYEGDYLKGHRYGKGIYTFSDGEKYDGDWVNDHQNGYGIYYFNNNNRYEGLWLKDYQEGKGTMYYYNGDIYTGNWKQDKREGEGVYTYAKGAKYQGQWKDDVKCGKGVFIWTDGSKYSGDWANNMRNGEGTFTYADGDSYTGQWKDDNMHGKGVYKFKDGNEYDGQYVNGKRTGHGYYKFANGNKYNGNFLNGDKHGIGTFTWDDGSIYVGQWKNDQRNGEGKYTWANGDVYD
;
A
#
# COMPACT_ATOMS: atom_id res chain seq x y z
N MET A 1 34.17 -40.06 5.93
CA MET A 1 32.75 -40.25 5.48
C MET A 1 32.75 -41.27 4.36
N LYS A 2 31.79 -42.15 4.32
CA LYS A 2 31.62 -43.18 3.28
C LYS A 2 30.55 -42.72 2.32
N ILE A 3 30.70 -42.93 1.03
CA ILE A 3 29.61 -42.73 0.01
C ILE A 3 28.76 -44.00 -0.03
N GLY A 4 27.44 -43.85 -0.05
CA GLY A 4 26.51 -44.98 -0.11
C GLY A 4 25.05 -44.53 -0.29
N SER A 5 24.17 -45.50 -0.20
CA SER A 5 22.70 -45.28 -0.31
C SER A 5 22.02 -45.56 1.01
N TYR A 6 20.93 -44.85 1.27
CA TYR A 6 20.07 -45.02 2.43
C TYR A 6 18.59 -44.88 2.00
N THR A 7 17.74 -45.80 2.43
CA THR A 7 16.31 -45.77 2.17
C THR A 7 15.58 -45.32 3.45
N PHE A 8 14.84 -44.22 3.36
CA PHE A 8 14.02 -43.73 4.45
C PHE A 8 12.73 -44.56 4.59
N LYS A 9 12.04 -44.38 5.71
CA LYS A 9 10.77 -45.11 6.01
C LYS A 9 9.63 -44.81 5.05
N ASP A 10 9.63 -43.63 4.44
CA ASP A 10 8.66 -43.16 3.44
C ASP A 10 8.95 -43.68 2.01
N GLY A 11 9.98 -44.51 1.86
CA GLY A 11 10.41 -45.08 0.58
C GLY A 11 11.33 -44.17 -0.24
N SER A 12 11.67 -42.97 0.25
CA SER A 12 12.62 -42.11 -0.45
C SER A 12 14.04 -42.68 -0.36
N ILE A 13 14.84 -42.44 -1.40
CA ILE A 13 16.19 -43.01 -1.55
C ILE A 13 17.21 -41.85 -1.56
N TYR A 14 18.09 -41.90 -0.58
CA TYR A 14 19.27 -41.01 -0.52
C TYR A 14 20.50 -41.70 -1.12
N ASN A 15 21.27 -40.93 -1.89
CA ASN A 15 22.57 -41.29 -2.38
C ASN A 15 23.58 -40.18 -2.05
N GLY A 16 24.60 -40.47 -1.29
CA GLY A 16 25.56 -39.45 -0.88
C GLY A 16 26.46 -39.86 0.26
N GLN A 17 26.92 -38.87 1.00
CA GLN A 17 27.84 -39.06 2.14
C GLN A 17 27.10 -39.60 3.37
N LEU A 18 27.67 -40.59 4.03
CA LEU A 18 27.15 -41.24 5.23
C LEU A 18 28.10 -41.10 6.41
N TYR A 19 27.53 -40.90 7.60
CA TYR A 19 28.23 -41.14 8.87
C TYR A 19 27.53 -42.27 9.63
N GLY A 20 28.27 -43.37 9.84
CA GLY A 20 27.65 -44.63 10.22
C GLY A 20 26.71 -45.12 9.09
N SER A 21 25.42 -45.28 9.43
CA SER A 21 24.37 -45.70 8.48
C SER A 21 23.39 -44.60 8.11
N LYS A 22 23.68 -43.34 8.46
CA LYS A 22 22.74 -42.21 8.22
C LYS A 22 23.32 -41.17 7.25
N PRO A 23 22.48 -40.49 6.45
CA PRO A 23 22.85 -39.34 5.67
C PRO A 23 23.56 -38.29 6.51
N ASN A 24 24.75 -37.86 6.08
CA ASN A 24 25.54 -36.85 6.77
C ASN A 24 26.62 -36.30 5.83
N GLY A 25 26.58 -35.00 5.55
CA GLY A 25 27.34 -34.36 4.48
C GLY A 25 26.48 -34.24 3.21
N HIS A 26 27.09 -34.11 2.05
CA HIS A 26 26.38 -33.81 0.80
C HIS A 26 25.79 -35.08 0.15
N GLY A 27 24.55 -34.94 -0.39
CA GLY A 27 23.89 -36.02 -1.12
C GLY A 27 22.56 -35.62 -1.74
N LYS A 28 21.98 -36.59 -2.45
CA LYS A 28 20.70 -36.41 -3.19
C LYS A 28 19.66 -37.41 -2.69
N THR A 29 18.46 -36.93 -2.38
CA THR A 29 17.30 -37.77 -2.09
C THR A 29 16.28 -37.64 -3.21
N THR A 30 15.68 -38.77 -3.58
CA THR A 30 14.54 -38.83 -4.51
C THR A 30 13.38 -39.50 -3.78
N TRP A 31 12.23 -38.84 -3.79
CA TRP A 31 10.99 -39.36 -3.22
C TRP A 31 10.15 -40.11 -4.23
N PRO A 32 9.28 -41.04 -3.81
CA PRO A 32 8.34 -41.72 -4.72
C PRO A 32 7.39 -40.78 -5.47
N SER A 33 7.14 -39.57 -4.94
CA SER A 33 6.37 -38.50 -5.58
C SER A 33 7.03 -37.93 -6.83
N GLY A 34 8.32 -38.13 -7.00
CA GLY A 34 9.15 -37.49 -8.01
C GLY A 34 9.89 -36.24 -7.50
N ASP A 35 9.63 -35.82 -6.29
CA ASP A 35 10.39 -34.73 -5.66
C ASP A 35 11.85 -35.11 -5.51
N THR A 36 12.75 -34.13 -5.50
CA THR A 36 14.17 -34.34 -5.25
C THR A 36 14.72 -33.28 -4.31
N TYR A 37 15.70 -33.68 -3.51
CA TYR A 37 16.53 -32.74 -2.75
C TYR A 37 17.99 -33.05 -3.01
N GLU A 38 18.78 -32.03 -3.28
CA GLU A 38 20.24 -32.15 -3.43
C GLU A 38 20.90 -31.09 -2.55
N GLY A 39 21.66 -31.52 -1.57
CA GLY A 39 22.23 -30.61 -0.57
C GLY A 39 22.85 -31.31 0.63
N ASP A 40 23.05 -30.55 1.70
CA ASP A 40 23.70 -31.00 2.90
C ASP A 40 22.73 -31.69 3.85
N TYR A 41 23.26 -32.68 4.56
CA TYR A 41 22.57 -33.46 5.59
C TYR A 41 23.39 -33.48 6.90
N LEU A 42 22.66 -33.39 8.01
CA LEU A 42 23.21 -33.59 9.35
C LEU A 42 22.36 -34.62 10.10
N LYS A 43 22.96 -35.74 10.47
CA LYS A 43 22.33 -36.82 11.27
C LYS A 43 21.03 -37.36 10.66
N GLY A 44 20.91 -37.35 9.32
CA GLY A 44 19.76 -37.85 8.58
C GLY A 44 18.73 -36.81 8.21
N HIS A 45 18.92 -35.54 8.58
CA HIS A 45 18.00 -34.41 8.29
C HIS A 45 18.66 -33.47 7.28
N ARG A 46 17.86 -32.85 6.41
CA ARG A 46 18.32 -31.75 5.53
C ARG A 46 18.79 -30.60 6.43
N TYR A 47 20.00 -30.11 6.14
CA TYR A 47 20.67 -29.08 6.93
C TYR A 47 21.65 -28.31 6.04
N GLY A 48 21.96 -27.05 6.39
CA GLY A 48 22.89 -26.24 5.58
C GLY A 48 22.29 -25.81 4.26
N LYS A 49 23.03 -25.92 3.17
CA LYS A 49 22.55 -25.50 1.83
C LYS A 49 21.97 -26.69 1.06
N GLY A 50 20.89 -26.42 0.31
CA GLY A 50 20.31 -27.43 -0.56
C GLY A 50 19.17 -26.93 -1.42
N ILE A 51 18.96 -27.68 -2.52
CA ILE A 51 17.91 -27.41 -3.49
C ILE A 51 16.85 -28.51 -3.38
N TYR A 52 15.61 -28.11 -3.12
CA TYR A 52 14.45 -28.99 -3.21
C TYR A 52 13.67 -28.66 -4.49
N THR A 53 13.43 -29.67 -5.30
CA THR A 53 12.62 -29.55 -6.51
C THR A 53 11.39 -30.41 -6.33
N PHE A 54 10.24 -29.80 -6.37
CA PHE A 54 8.93 -30.45 -6.32
C PHE A 54 8.59 -31.10 -7.66
N SER A 55 7.78 -32.13 -7.63
CA SER A 55 7.35 -32.86 -8.83
C SER A 55 6.52 -32.03 -9.81
N ASP A 56 5.90 -30.94 -9.31
CA ASP A 56 5.14 -29.97 -10.13
C ASP A 56 6.02 -28.86 -10.75
N GLY A 57 7.34 -28.89 -10.49
CA GLY A 57 8.31 -27.95 -11.04
C GLY A 57 8.66 -26.77 -10.14
N GLU A 58 7.99 -26.59 -9.01
CA GLU A 58 8.41 -25.59 -8.01
C GLU A 58 9.80 -25.93 -7.45
N LYS A 59 10.52 -24.93 -6.96
CA LYS A 59 11.87 -25.13 -6.45
C LYS A 59 12.18 -24.20 -5.30
N TYR A 60 12.78 -24.74 -4.25
CA TYR A 60 13.44 -23.96 -3.21
C TYR A 60 14.95 -24.18 -3.25
N ASP A 61 15.71 -23.10 -3.24
CA ASP A 61 17.17 -23.09 -3.22
C ASP A 61 17.63 -22.21 -2.03
N GLY A 62 18.12 -22.82 -0.97
CA GLY A 62 18.42 -22.04 0.23
C GLY A 62 18.91 -22.83 1.43
N ASP A 63 18.77 -22.20 2.59
CA ASP A 63 19.18 -22.73 3.87
C ASP A 63 18.13 -23.68 4.46
N TRP A 64 18.62 -24.74 5.11
CA TRP A 64 17.84 -25.79 5.74
C TRP A 64 18.27 -26.03 7.16
N VAL A 65 17.31 -26.22 8.06
CA VAL A 65 17.55 -26.65 9.46
C VAL A 65 16.51 -27.70 9.84
N ASN A 66 16.98 -28.93 10.15
CA ASN A 66 16.14 -30.04 10.60
C ASN A 66 14.91 -30.27 9.67
N ASP A 67 15.16 -30.42 8.37
CA ASP A 67 14.18 -30.64 7.29
C ASP A 67 13.26 -29.47 6.96
N HIS A 68 13.45 -28.31 7.57
CA HIS A 68 12.67 -27.10 7.28
C HIS A 68 13.49 -26.08 6.50
N GLN A 69 12.85 -25.37 5.59
CA GLN A 69 13.37 -24.15 4.98
C GLN A 69 13.58 -23.13 6.11
N ASN A 70 14.81 -22.63 6.25
CA ASN A 70 15.14 -21.76 7.39
C ASN A 70 16.42 -20.97 7.09
N GLY A 71 16.41 -19.66 7.31
CA GLY A 71 17.51 -18.79 6.88
C GLY A 71 17.20 -18.12 5.54
N TYR A 72 18.19 -17.90 4.69
CA TYR A 72 18.00 -17.27 3.38
C TYR A 72 17.74 -18.31 2.29
N GLY A 73 16.74 -18.04 1.44
CA GLY A 73 16.44 -18.90 0.29
C GLY A 73 15.64 -18.21 -0.80
N ILE A 74 15.65 -18.85 -1.96
CA ILE A 74 14.90 -18.44 -3.14
C ILE A 74 13.87 -19.52 -3.46
N TYR A 75 12.61 -19.13 -3.55
CA TYR A 75 11.53 -20.01 -3.99
C TYR A 75 11.03 -19.62 -5.37
N TYR A 76 10.98 -20.56 -6.28
CA TYR A 76 10.46 -20.44 -7.63
C TYR A 76 9.12 -21.16 -7.70
N PHE A 77 8.04 -20.39 -7.86
CA PHE A 77 6.69 -20.91 -7.97
C PHE A 77 6.37 -21.35 -9.41
N ASN A 78 5.50 -22.31 -9.58
CA ASN A 78 5.07 -22.81 -10.89
C ASN A 78 4.32 -21.76 -11.73
N ASN A 79 3.78 -20.72 -11.10
CA ASN A 79 3.14 -19.56 -11.76
C ASN A 79 4.12 -18.46 -12.19
N ASN A 80 5.43 -18.73 -12.19
CA ASN A 80 6.53 -17.83 -12.51
C ASN A 80 6.73 -16.67 -11.48
N ASN A 81 6.11 -16.73 -10.33
CA ASN A 81 6.50 -15.87 -9.22
C ASN A 81 7.83 -16.37 -8.64
N ARG A 82 8.56 -15.47 -7.97
CA ARG A 82 9.81 -15.79 -7.27
C ARG A 82 9.92 -14.99 -5.99
N TYR A 83 10.16 -15.68 -4.89
CA TYR A 83 10.48 -15.05 -3.62
C TYR A 83 11.96 -15.19 -3.31
N GLU A 84 12.61 -14.12 -2.86
CA GLU A 84 13.98 -14.10 -2.35
C GLU A 84 13.97 -13.47 -0.96
N GLY A 85 14.35 -14.21 0.06
CA GLY A 85 14.33 -13.65 1.40
C GLY A 85 14.55 -14.65 2.51
N LEU A 86 14.18 -14.21 3.70
CA LEU A 86 14.31 -15.02 4.92
C LEU A 86 13.12 -15.97 5.07
N TRP A 87 13.44 -17.15 5.61
CA TRP A 87 12.52 -18.25 5.89
C TRP A 87 12.64 -18.67 7.34
N LEU A 88 11.55 -19.05 7.95
CA LEU A 88 11.51 -19.63 9.28
C LEU A 88 10.47 -20.77 9.30
N LYS A 89 10.95 -22.02 9.48
CA LYS A 89 10.10 -23.22 9.54
C LYS A 89 9.10 -23.28 8.39
N ASP A 90 9.61 -23.19 7.15
CA ASP A 90 8.87 -23.25 5.88
C ASP A 90 7.98 -22.05 5.55
N TYR A 91 7.98 -21.00 6.38
CA TYR A 91 7.26 -19.75 6.10
C TYR A 91 8.20 -18.63 5.66
N GLN A 92 7.75 -17.80 4.74
CA GLN A 92 8.38 -16.51 4.46
C GLN A 92 8.29 -15.63 5.73
N GLU A 93 9.44 -15.19 6.22
CA GLU A 93 9.54 -14.49 7.51
C GLU A 93 10.63 -13.41 7.44
N GLY A 94 10.41 -12.26 8.08
CA GLY A 94 11.41 -11.17 8.08
C GLY A 94 11.53 -10.46 6.74
N LYS A 95 12.75 -10.14 6.31
CA LYS A 95 12.99 -9.40 5.07
C LYS A 95 12.96 -10.30 3.84
N GLY A 96 12.26 -9.85 2.79
CA GLY A 96 12.22 -10.56 1.52
C GLY A 96 11.62 -9.74 0.37
N THR A 97 11.86 -10.22 -0.83
CA THR A 97 11.36 -9.64 -2.08
C THR A 97 10.57 -10.70 -2.85
N MET A 98 9.34 -10.36 -3.21
CA MET A 98 8.50 -11.13 -4.13
C MET A 98 8.53 -10.48 -5.50
N TYR A 99 8.89 -11.22 -6.51
CA TYR A 99 8.78 -10.86 -7.92
C TYR A 99 7.57 -11.59 -8.48
N TYR A 100 6.56 -10.84 -8.90
CA TYR A 100 5.34 -11.40 -9.47
C TYR A 100 5.46 -11.57 -10.99
N TYR A 101 4.82 -12.58 -11.55
CA TYR A 101 4.84 -12.86 -12.99
C TYR A 101 4.35 -11.71 -13.88
N ASN A 102 3.48 -10.84 -13.31
CA ASN A 102 2.94 -9.66 -13.98
C ASN A 102 3.92 -8.47 -13.99
N GLY A 103 5.11 -8.62 -13.41
CA GLY A 103 6.15 -7.60 -13.31
C GLY A 103 6.07 -6.71 -12.07
N ASP A 104 5.08 -6.92 -11.20
CA ASP A 104 5.04 -6.23 -9.91
C ASP A 104 6.16 -6.76 -8.99
N ILE A 105 6.60 -5.92 -8.05
CA ILE A 105 7.63 -6.29 -7.07
C ILE A 105 7.19 -5.79 -5.69
N TYR A 106 7.26 -6.66 -4.71
CA TYR A 106 7.16 -6.27 -3.30
C TYR A 106 8.49 -6.52 -2.60
N THR A 107 9.02 -5.53 -1.90
CA THR A 107 10.18 -5.64 -1.03
C THR A 107 9.82 -5.11 0.35
N GLY A 108 9.94 -5.95 1.37
CA GLY A 108 9.55 -5.55 2.72
C GLY A 108 9.63 -6.66 3.74
N ASN A 109 8.89 -6.48 4.81
CA ASN A 109 8.77 -7.48 5.87
C ASN A 109 7.66 -8.48 5.56
N TRP A 110 7.89 -9.71 6.00
CA TRP A 110 7.00 -10.86 5.88
C TRP A 110 6.79 -11.50 7.24
N LYS A 111 5.63 -12.06 7.44
CA LYS A 111 5.28 -12.86 8.61
C LYS A 111 4.31 -13.96 8.20
N GLN A 112 4.71 -15.22 8.36
CA GLN A 112 3.91 -16.38 7.99
C GLN A 112 3.30 -16.25 6.58
N ASP A 113 4.15 -16.05 5.58
CA ASP A 113 3.84 -15.88 4.15
C ASP A 113 3.03 -14.62 3.77
N LYS A 114 2.78 -13.72 4.72
CA LYS A 114 2.04 -12.48 4.48
C LYS A 114 2.93 -11.25 4.60
N ARG A 115 2.64 -10.23 3.79
CA ARG A 115 3.29 -8.91 3.93
C ARG A 115 2.87 -8.30 5.26
N GLU A 116 3.87 -7.86 6.02
CA GLU A 116 3.70 -7.33 7.38
C GLU A 116 4.68 -6.19 7.63
N GLY A 117 4.32 -5.18 8.46
CA GLY A 117 5.19 -4.06 8.78
C GLY A 117 5.55 -3.19 7.58
N GLU A 118 6.77 -2.66 7.52
CA GLU A 118 7.19 -1.76 6.46
C GLU A 118 7.52 -2.51 5.16
N GLY A 119 7.01 -1.97 4.04
CA GLY A 119 7.29 -2.52 2.72
C GLY A 119 7.00 -1.57 1.57
N VAL A 120 7.61 -1.89 0.43
CA VAL A 120 7.46 -1.16 -0.83
C VAL A 120 6.87 -2.10 -1.86
N TYR A 121 5.75 -1.70 -2.46
CA TYR A 121 5.14 -2.37 -3.60
C TYR A 121 5.32 -1.50 -4.84
N THR A 122 6.02 -2.01 -5.83
CA THR A 122 6.22 -1.36 -7.12
C THR A 122 5.38 -2.11 -8.16
N TYR A 123 4.42 -1.42 -8.75
CA TYR A 123 3.59 -1.96 -9.82
C TYR A 123 4.37 -1.97 -11.14
N ALA A 124 4.15 -2.94 -11.99
CA ALA A 124 4.82 -3.08 -13.29
C ALA A 124 4.68 -1.83 -14.18
N LYS A 125 3.56 -1.10 -14.04
CA LYS A 125 3.31 0.15 -14.77
C LYS A 125 3.96 1.38 -14.14
N GLY A 126 4.73 1.24 -13.05
CA GLY A 126 5.52 2.31 -12.45
C GLY A 126 4.89 2.99 -11.24
N ALA A 127 3.62 2.74 -10.91
CA ALA A 127 3.05 3.22 -9.65
C ALA A 127 3.77 2.55 -8.46
N LYS A 128 3.77 3.22 -7.30
CA LYS A 128 4.50 2.72 -6.13
C LYS A 128 3.74 3.02 -4.84
N TYR A 129 3.67 2.04 -3.96
CA TYR A 129 3.26 2.22 -2.56
C TYR A 129 4.46 1.95 -1.65
N GLN A 130 4.66 2.82 -0.66
CA GLN A 130 5.63 2.64 0.42
C GLN A 130 4.93 2.94 1.74
N GLY A 131 4.88 1.98 2.65
CA GLY A 131 4.21 2.15 3.93
C GLY A 131 3.99 0.83 4.67
N GLN A 132 3.05 0.89 5.61
CA GLN A 132 2.76 -0.20 6.51
C GLN A 132 1.79 -1.21 5.90
N TRP A 133 2.03 -2.48 6.23
CA TRP A 133 1.26 -3.64 5.83
C TRP A 133 0.89 -4.47 7.04
N LYS A 134 -0.28 -5.06 7.00
CA LYS A 134 -0.72 -6.06 7.97
C LYS A 134 -1.57 -7.12 7.26
N ASP A 135 -1.19 -8.38 7.39
CA ASP A 135 -1.89 -9.50 6.74
C ASP A 135 -2.19 -9.24 5.24
N ASP A 136 -1.18 -8.80 4.45
CA ASP A 136 -1.29 -8.44 3.03
C ASP A 136 -2.09 -7.17 2.72
N VAL A 137 -2.54 -6.43 3.71
CA VAL A 137 -3.38 -5.24 3.56
C VAL A 137 -2.58 -3.98 3.87
N LYS A 138 -2.69 -2.95 3.03
CA LYS A 138 -2.13 -1.61 3.32
C LYS A 138 -2.86 -1.00 4.51
N CYS A 139 -2.09 -0.54 5.51
CA CYS A 139 -2.62 0.05 6.74
C CYS A 139 -1.67 1.13 7.26
N GLY A 140 -2.05 1.80 8.38
CA GLY A 140 -1.20 2.78 9.05
C GLY A 140 -0.73 3.91 8.13
N LYS A 141 0.49 4.38 8.28
CA LYS A 141 1.04 5.45 7.43
C LYS A 141 1.64 4.89 6.14
N GLY A 142 1.37 5.59 5.02
CA GLY A 142 1.93 5.20 3.74
C GLY A 142 1.86 6.29 2.68
N VAL A 143 2.70 6.14 1.67
CA VAL A 143 2.79 7.01 0.51
C VAL A 143 2.48 6.20 -0.73
N PHE A 144 1.54 6.67 -1.54
CA PHE A 144 1.27 6.13 -2.87
C PHE A 144 1.63 7.17 -3.93
N ILE A 145 2.37 6.77 -4.95
CA ILE A 145 2.72 7.59 -6.10
C ILE A 145 2.14 6.92 -7.33
N TRP A 146 1.28 7.63 -8.05
CA TRP A 146 0.69 7.17 -9.30
C TRP A 146 1.61 7.43 -10.48
N THR A 147 1.33 6.79 -11.61
CA THR A 147 2.11 6.92 -12.85
C THR A 147 2.03 8.31 -13.49
N ASP A 148 0.97 9.05 -13.20
CA ASP A 148 0.79 10.44 -13.64
C ASP A 148 1.55 11.45 -12.77
N GLY A 149 2.22 11.00 -11.69
CA GLY A 149 2.93 11.84 -10.74
C GLY A 149 2.09 12.30 -9.55
N SER A 150 0.79 12.03 -9.55
CA SER A 150 -0.05 12.28 -8.36
C SER A 150 0.47 11.48 -7.16
N LYS A 151 0.29 12.04 -5.96
CA LYS A 151 0.81 11.45 -4.73
C LYS A 151 -0.19 11.57 -3.59
N TYR A 152 -0.36 10.49 -2.84
CA TYR A 152 -1.00 10.52 -1.53
C TYR A 152 0.00 10.19 -0.43
N SER A 153 -0.04 10.93 0.66
CA SER A 153 0.73 10.68 1.88
C SER A 153 -0.19 10.81 3.08
N GLY A 154 -0.43 9.74 3.81
CA GLY A 154 -1.38 9.75 4.92
C GLY A 154 -1.70 8.38 5.46
N ASP A 155 -2.86 8.33 6.12
CA ASP A 155 -3.38 7.12 6.76
C ASP A 155 -4.06 6.18 5.77
N TRP A 156 -3.88 4.89 5.99
CA TRP A 156 -4.44 3.78 5.23
C TRP A 156 -5.16 2.81 6.16
N ALA A 157 -6.30 2.32 5.73
CA ALA A 157 -6.99 1.19 6.35
C ALA A 157 -7.64 0.34 5.25
N ASN A 158 -7.51 -0.98 5.33
CA ASN A 158 -8.11 -1.92 4.38
C ASN A 158 -7.82 -1.58 2.90
N ASN A 159 -6.56 -1.23 2.58
CA ASN A 159 -6.09 -0.81 1.26
C ASN A 159 -6.65 0.54 0.76
N MET A 160 -7.45 1.26 1.52
CA MET A 160 -8.07 2.54 1.18
C MET A 160 -7.44 3.69 1.98
N ARG A 161 -7.45 4.90 1.41
CA ARG A 161 -7.09 6.12 2.14
C ARG A 161 -8.16 6.35 3.22
N ASN A 162 -7.71 6.51 4.47
CA ASN A 162 -8.61 6.62 5.62
C ASN A 162 -7.89 7.39 6.74
N GLY A 163 -8.58 8.27 7.48
CA GLY A 163 -7.93 9.12 8.48
C GLY A 163 -7.36 10.42 7.89
N GLU A 164 -6.19 10.87 8.32
CA GLU A 164 -5.59 12.13 7.87
C GLU A 164 -4.60 11.90 6.73
N GLY A 165 -4.63 12.79 5.71
CA GLY A 165 -3.68 12.69 4.62
C GLY A 165 -3.70 13.85 3.63
N THR A 166 -2.63 13.94 2.84
CA THR A 166 -2.48 14.91 1.77
C THR A 166 -2.44 14.19 0.43
N PHE A 167 -3.32 14.59 -0.48
CA PHE A 167 -3.26 14.23 -1.89
C PHE A 167 -2.76 15.41 -2.70
N THR A 168 -1.73 15.19 -3.49
CA THR A 168 -1.22 16.17 -4.46
C THR A 168 -1.50 15.61 -5.85
N TYR A 169 -2.25 16.34 -6.65
CA TYR A 169 -2.60 16.00 -8.02
C TYR A 169 -1.45 16.35 -8.98
N ALA A 170 -1.37 15.64 -10.09
CA ALA A 170 -0.34 15.87 -11.10
C ALA A 170 -0.39 17.28 -11.72
N ASP A 171 -1.55 17.91 -11.72
CA ASP A 171 -1.77 19.26 -12.24
C ASP A 171 -1.40 20.38 -11.26
N GLY A 172 -1.05 20.04 -10.01
CA GLY A 172 -0.62 20.97 -8.96
C GLY A 172 -1.69 21.30 -7.93
N ASP A 173 -2.92 20.82 -8.07
CA ASP A 173 -3.91 20.90 -7.01
C ASP A 173 -3.48 20.07 -5.79
N SER A 174 -4.00 20.41 -4.61
CA SER A 174 -3.79 19.56 -3.44
C SER A 174 -4.97 19.59 -2.47
N TYR A 175 -5.19 18.47 -1.80
CA TYR A 175 -6.12 18.36 -0.69
C TYR A 175 -5.37 17.83 0.54
N THR A 176 -5.55 18.51 1.66
CA THR A 176 -5.05 18.07 2.96
C THR A 176 -6.20 18.03 3.95
N GLY A 177 -6.47 16.89 4.56
CA GLY A 177 -7.57 16.72 5.50
C GLY A 177 -7.96 15.28 5.72
N GLN A 178 -9.20 15.11 6.16
CA GLN A 178 -9.75 13.80 6.51
C GLN A 178 -10.21 13.02 5.28
N TRP A 179 -9.99 11.71 5.35
CA TRP A 179 -10.35 10.74 4.32
C TRP A 179 -11.19 9.63 4.93
N LYS A 180 -12.13 9.12 4.17
CA LYS A 180 -12.91 7.94 4.51
C LYS A 180 -13.17 7.13 3.25
N ASP A 181 -12.73 5.87 3.25
CA ASP A 181 -12.94 4.91 2.16
C ASP A 181 -12.62 5.54 0.78
N ASP A 182 -11.38 6.05 0.64
CA ASP A 182 -10.85 6.74 -0.53
C ASP A 182 -11.48 8.09 -0.89
N ASN A 183 -12.43 8.60 -0.13
CA ASN A 183 -13.10 9.87 -0.37
C ASN A 183 -12.63 10.96 0.60
N MET A 184 -12.50 12.21 0.11
CA MET A 184 -12.39 13.38 0.98
C MET A 184 -13.62 13.43 1.89
N HIS A 185 -13.38 13.56 3.20
CA HIS A 185 -14.42 13.52 4.21
C HIS A 185 -14.08 14.45 5.39
N GLY A 186 -15.08 14.81 6.22
CA GLY A 186 -14.82 15.64 7.40
C GLY A 186 -14.22 17.00 7.04
N LYS A 187 -13.24 17.47 7.83
CA LYS A 187 -12.57 18.74 7.59
C LYS A 187 -11.38 18.59 6.66
N GLY A 188 -11.20 19.59 5.77
CA GLY A 188 -10.04 19.61 4.89
C GLY A 188 -9.89 20.91 4.12
N VAL A 189 -8.66 21.12 3.62
CA VAL A 189 -8.26 22.27 2.82
C VAL A 189 -7.92 21.78 1.42
N TYR A 190 -8.60 22.33 0.42
CA TYR A 190 -8.28 22.13 -0.99
C TYR A 190 -7.62 23.38 -1.55
N LYS A 191 -6.44 23.24 -2.10
CA LYS A 191 -5.70 24.31 -2.79
C LYS A 191 -5.68 24.00 -4.27
N PHE A 192 -6.24 24.92 -5.04
CA PHE A 192 -6.24 24.84 -6.49
C PHE A 192 -4.95 25.47 -7.04
N LYS A 193 -4.42 24.94 -8.12
CA LYS A 193 -3.23 25.45 -8.79
C LYS A 193 -3.35 26.91 -9.25
N ASP A 194 -4.58 27.35 -9.50
CA ASP A 194 -4.90 28.73 -9.91
C ASP A 194 -4.91 29.74 -8.76
N GLY A 195 -4.63 29.28 -7.51
CA GLY A 195 -4.56 30.09 -6.31
C GLY A 195 -5.88 30.20 -5.53
N ASN A 196 -6.95 29.57 -5.99
CA ASN A 196 -8.16 29.42 -5.16
C ASN A 196 -7.86 28.45 -3.98
N GLU A 197 -8.61 28.63 -2.89
CA GLU A 197 -8.52 27.75 -1.72
C GLU A 197 -9.91 27.55 -1.10
N TYR A 198 -10.21 26.32 -0.72
CA TYR A 198 -11.38 25.99 0.08
C TYR A 198 -10.94 25.35 1.39
N ASP A 199 -11.41 25.88 2.51
CA ASP A 199 -11.23 25.31 3.86
C ASP A 199 -12.63 25.06 4.46
N GLY A 200 -12.98 23.79 4.64
CA GLY A 200 -14.33 23.45 5.12
C GLY A 200 -14.59 21.98 5.22
N GLN A 201 -15.87 21.65 5.22
CA GLN A 201 -16.36 20.28 5.40
C GLN A 201 -16.60 19.57 4.07
N TYR A 202 -16.37 18.25 4.09
CA TYR A 202 -16.56 17.33 2.97
C TYR A 202 -17.39 16.12 3.39
N VAL A 203 -18.25 15.68 2.51
CA VAL A 203 -18.92 14.38 2.58
C VAL A 203 -18.84 13.71 1.22
N ASN A 204 -18.21 12.51 1.18
CA ASN A 204 -18.04 11.72 -0.03
C ASN A 204 -17.46 12.55 -1.20
N GLY A 205 -16.40 13.30 -0.92
CA GLY A 205 -15.68 14.11 -1.91
C GLY A 205 -16.33 15.45 -2.26
N LYS A 206 -17.49 15.77 -1.70
CA LYS A 206 -18.21 17.01 -2.01
C LYS A 206 -18.17 18.00 -0.85
N ARG A 207 -17.92 19.28 -1.14
CA ARG A 207 -18.02 20.37 -0.16
C ARG A 207 -19.43 20.40 0.41
N THR A 208 -19.55 20.49 1.74
CA THR A 208 -20.84 20.52 2.45
C THR A 208 -20.70 21.30 3.76
N GLY A 209 -21.83 21.63 4.40
CA GLY A 209 -21.80 22.36 5.67
C GLY A 209 -21.10 23.70 5.56
N HIS A 210 -20.51 24.16 6.65
CA HIS A 210 -19.83 25.45 6.70
C HIS A 210 -18.42 25.36 6.11
N GLY A 211 -18.04 26.36 5.29
CA GLY A 211 -16.71 26.46 4.70
C GLY A 211 -16.34 27.88 4.31
N TYR A 212 -15.05 28.08 4.14
CA TYR A 212 -14.44 29.31 3.68
C TYR A 212 -13.80 29.07 2.30
N TYR A 213 -14.20 29.88 1.31
CA TYR A 213 -13.61 29.86 -0.02
C TYR A 213 -12.89 31.18 -0.31
N LYS A 214 -11.62 31.11 -0.59
CA LYS A 214 -10.80 32.24 -1.02
C LYS A 214 -10.52 32.10 -2.52
N PHE A 215 -10.92 33.10 -3.27
CA PHE A 215 -10.65 33.20 -4.69
C PHE A 215 -9.28 33.81 -4.96
N ALA A 216 -8.62 33.41 -6.03
CA ALA A 216 -7.33 33.93 -6.43
C ALA A 216 -7.34 35.46 -6.70
N ASN A 217 -8.49 35.98 -7.13
CA ASN A 217 -8.71 37.40 -7.36
C ASN A 217 -8.96 38.25 -6.11
N GLY A 218 -8.84 37.67 -4.91
CA GLY A 218 -9.03 38.37 -3.64
C GLY A 218 -10.44 38.25 -3.03
N ASN A 219 -11.44 37.84 -3.83
CA ASN A 219 -12.81 37.60 -3.32
C ASN A 219 -12.82 36.48 -2.25
N LYS A 220 -13.83 36.48 -1.39
CA LYS A 220 -13.99 35.50 -0.33
C LYS A 220 -15.47 35.13 -0.15
N TYR A 221 -15.70 33.86 0.14
CA TYR A 221 -17.02 33.41 0.59
C TYR A 221 -16.86 32.66 1.91
N ASN A 222 -17.69 33.01 2.86
CA ASN A 222 -17.77 32.36 4.18
C ASN A 222 -19.23 32.00 4.45
N GLY A 223 -19.56 30.72 4.38
CA GLY A 223 -20.96 30.29 4.49
C GLY A 223 -21.13 28.80 4.25
N ASN A 224 -22.40 28.44 4.04
CA ASN A 224 -22.76 27.05 3.86
C ASN A 224 -22.59 26.58 2.40
N PHE A 225 -22.28 25.30 2.27
CA PHE A 225 -22.19 24.56 1.00
C PHE A 225 -23.11 23.35 1.04
N LEU A 226 -23.63 22.97 -0.11
CA LEU A 226 -24.39 21.75 -0.32
C LEU A 226 -24.00 21.15 -1.68
N ASN A 227 -23.50 19.90 -1.66
CA ASN A 227 -23.07 19.17 -2.85
C ASN A 227 -22.02 19.90 -3.73
N GLY A 228 -21.22 20.78 -3.14
CA GLY A 228 -20.18 21.55 -3.83
C GLY A 228 -20.53 23.01 -4.07
N ASP A 229 -21.81 23.40 -4.05
CA ASP A 229 -22.30 24.74 -4.36
C ASP A 229 -22.54 25.56 -3.08
N LYS A 230 -22.40 26.89 -3.16
CA LYS A 230 -22.84 27.81 -2.12
C LYS A 230 -24.35 27.66 -1.90
N HIS A 231 -24.76 27.47 -0.64
CA HIS A 231 -26.13 27.20 -0.28
C HIS A 231 -26.45 27.76 1.12
N GLY A 232 -27.73 28.00 1.42
CA GLY A 232 -28.15 28.54 2.74
C GLY A 232 -27.63 29.95 2.99
N ILE A 233 -27.18 30.24 4.21
CA ILE A 233 -26.68 31.56 4.59
C ILE A 233 -25.17 31.65 4.36
N GLY A 234 -24.73 32.78 3.80
CA GLY A 234 -23.30 33.04 3.57
C GLY A 234 -22.99 34.50 3.30
N THR A 235 -21.75 34.86 3.57
CA THR A 235 -21.16 36.17 3.29
C THR A 235 -20.22 36.08 2.12
N PHE A 236 -20.43 36.88 1.09
CA PHE A 236 -19.47 37.07 0.01
C PHE A 236 -18.84 38.45 0.13
N THR A 237 -17.53 38.52 0.12
CA THR A 237 -16.77 39.76 0.17
C THR A 237 -15.97 39.87 -1.14
N TRP A 238 -16.17 40.94 -1.89
CA TRP A 238 -15.40 41.26 -3.07
C TRP A 238 -14.06 41.92 -2.67
N ASP A 239 -13.12 41.91 -3.59
CA ASP A 239 -11.79 42.51 -3.39
C ASP A 239 -11.84 44.05 -3.29
N ASP A 240 -12.87 44.66 -3.88
CA ASP A 240 -13.15 46.09 -3.74
C ASP A 240 -13.70 46.50 -2.37
N GLY A 241 -13.97 45.53 -1.48
CA GLY A 241 -14.54 45.73 -0.16
C GLY A 241 -16.07 45.68 -0.10
N SER A 242 -16.76 45.51 -1.20
CA SER A 242 -18.21 45.27 -1.22
C SER A 242 -18.55 43.94 -0.55
N ILE A 243 -19.72 43.85 0.12
CA ILE A 243 -20.13 42.68 0.89
C ILE A 243 -21.60 42.34 0.57
N TYR A 244 -21.88 41.06 0.38
CA TYR A 244 -23.20 40.51 0.43
C TYR A 244 -23.35 39.51 1.57
N VAL A 245 -24.36 39.71 2.39
CA VAL A 245 -24.77 38.76 3.45
C VAL A 245 -26.19 38.34 3.18
N GLY A 246 -26.43 37.04 2.95
CA GLY A 246 -27.77 36.59 2.64
C GLY A 246 -27.86 35.13 2.23
N GLN A 247 -29.00 34.82 1.61
CA GLN A 247 -29.32 33.47 1.19
C GLN A 247 -28.66 33.11 -0.15
N TRP A 248 -28.24 31.85 -0.29
CA TRP A 248 -27.62 31.28 -1.46
C TRP A 248 -28.30 29.98 -1.86
N LYS A 249 -28.42 29.71 -3.12
CA LYS A 249 -28.90 28.46 -3.69
C LYS A 249 -28.18 28.17 -5.01
N ASN A 250 -27.50 27.01 -5.08
CA ASN A 250 -26.80 26.58 -6.28
C ASN A 250 -25.87 27.68 -6.83
N ASP A 251 -24.96 28.18 -5.99
CA ASP A 251 -23.99 29.25 -6.25
C ASP A 251 -24.58 30.66 -6.52
N GLN A 252 -25.86 30.81 -6.57
CA GLN A 252 -26.52 32.08 -6.84
C GLN A 252 -27.10 32.70 -5.56
N ARG A 253 -27.08 34.03 -5.49
CA ARG A 253 -27.83 34.78 -4.46
C ARG A 253 -29.31 34.50 -4.65
N ASN A 254 -30.03 34.17 -3.57
CA ASN A 254 -31.41 33.73 -3.60
C ASN A 254 -32.13 34.15 -2.32
N GLY A 255 -33.35 34.67 -2.45
CA GLY A 255 -34.12 35.10 -1.28
C GLY A 255 -33.61 36.40 -0.65
N GLU A 256 -33.71 36.51 0.67
CA GLU A 256 -33.38 37.71 1.42
C GLU A 256 -31.86 37.87 1.58
N GLY A 257 -31.37 39.11 1.51
CA GLY A 257 -29.99 39.43 1.74
C GLY A 257 -29.66 40.91 1.61
N LYS A 258 -28.61 41.31 2.29
CA LYS A 258 -28.12 42.68 2.36
C LYS A 258 -26.83 42.81 1.54
N TYR A 259 -26.83 43.78 0.63
CA TYR A 259 -25.65 44.18 -0.13
C TYR A 259 -25.14 45.53 0.38
N THR A 260 -23.85 45.60 0.69
CA THR A 260 -23.18 46.83 1.07
C THR A 260 -22.04 47.11 0.08
N TRP A 261 -22.11 48.21 -0.62
CA TRP A 261 -21.05 48.62 -1.54
C TRP A 261 -19.81 49.16 -0.79
N ALA A 262 -18.69 49.21 -1.49
CA ALA A 262 -17.43 49.72 -0.93
C ALA A 262 -17.52 51.19 -0.46
N ASN A 263 -18.40 51.98 -1.05
CA ASN A 263 -18.68 53.37 -0.66
C ASN A 263 -19.61 53.50 0.54
N GLY A 264 -20.13 52.38 1.09
CA GLY A 264 -21.01 52.33 2.25
C GLY A 264 -22.53 52.38 1.91
N ASP A 265 -22.90 52.49 0.65
CA ASP A 265 -24.29 52.37 0.25
C ASP A 265 -24.84 50.97 0.54
N VAL A 266 -26.13 50.87 0.86
CA VAL A 266 -26.76 49.63 1.29
C VAL A 266 -28.03 49.35 0.47
N TYR A 267 -28.23 48.09 0.12
CA TYR A 267 -29.44 47.56 -0.49
C TYR A 267 -29.87 46.31 0.30
N ASP A 268 -31.14 46.30 0.77
CA ASP A 268 -31.73 45.18 1.49
C ASP A 268 -32.76 44.47 0.61
#